data_c81017f200cb88c71c46803ef6111c56
#
_entry.id   c81017f200cb88c71c46803ef6111c56
#
_cell.length_a   1.000
_cell.length_b   1.000
_cell.length_c   1.000
_cell.angle_alpha   90.00
_cell.angle_beta   90.00
_cell.angle_gamma   90.00
#
_symmetry.space_group_name_H-M   'P 1'
#
loop_
_entity.id
_entity.type
_entity.pdbx_description
1 polymer ?
#
loop_
_entity_poly.entity_id
_entity_poly.type
_entity_poly.pdbx_seq_one_letter_code
_entity_poly.pdbx_strand_id
1 'polypeptide(L)'
;MDIFGEALKDQFIKPPAETLWVHNSYDEPEEMPVDIYFRNENEMPELELKALDLCRGRVLDVGAGVGSHALILQKKGLDVTGMDISAAAVTIMKQRGLKQAIEGNILTYKPEGKKYDTLLFMMNGIGLTGSLPGLRSFLNQAKELINTDGQLVFDSSDLSYLYLEIPFPESGYFGEVSFRYEYKSVKGNWFKWVYVDQKTLTDIATQTGWRTEVIFEDENDQYLARLTLKV
;
A
#
# COMPACT_ATOMS: atom_id res chain seq x y z
N MET A 1 7.26 8.97 16.69
CA MET A 1 8.61 8.87 16.03
C MET A 1 8.41 8.06 14.77
N ASP A 2 8.95 8.51 13.65
CA ASP A 2 8.84 7.87 12.34
C ASP A 2 10.04 6.93 12.12
N ILE A 3 9.93 5.71 12.68
CA ILE A 3 11.01 4.70 12.64
C ILE A 3 11.29 4.25 11.20
N PHE A 4 10.24 4.03 10.40
CA PHE A 4 10.37 3.64 9.01
C PHE A 4 11.03 4.76 8.18
N GLY A 5 10.58 6.00 8.36
CA GLY A 5 11.15 7.15 7.68
C GLY A 5 12.63 7.39 7.99
N GLU A 6 13.09 7.09 9.23
CA GLU A 6 14.52 7.17 9.56
C GLU A 6 15.34 6.11 8.81
N ALA A 7 14.84 4.87 8.68
CA ALA A 7 15.51 3.83 7.90
C ALA A 7 15.59 4.21 6.41
N LEU A 8 14.50 4.71 5.84
CA LEU A 8 14.47 5.23 4.46
C LEU A 8 15.48 6.36 4.24
N LYS A 9 15.57 7.26 5.20
CA LYS A 9 16.50 8.41 5.14
C LYS A 9 17.97 7.95 5.17
N ASP A 10 18.30 7.01 6.05
CA ASP A 10 19.66 6.49 6.13
C ASP A 10 20.03 5.74 4.84
N GLN A 11 19.12 4.92 4.31
CA GLN A 11 19.30 4.26 3.01
C GLN A 11 19.53 5.26 1.88
N PHE A 12 18.81 6.37 1.88
CA PHE A 12 18.94 7.41 0.85
C PHE A 12 20.24 8.17 0.94
N ILE A 13 20.71 8.49 2.17
CA ILE A 13 21.90 9.34 2.38
C ILE A 13 23.19 8.52 2.33
N LYS A 14 23.19 7.33 2.96
CA LYS A 14 24.39 6.49 3.11
C LYS A 14 24.01 5.00 3.09
N PRO A 15 23.72 4.44 1.91
CA PRO A 15 23.42 3.01 1.80
C PRO A 15 24.66 2.13 2.10
N PRO A 16 24.46 0.89 2.63
CA PRO A 16 23.18 0.39 3.10
C PRO A 16 22.78 0.97 4.45
N ALA A 17 21.46 1.10 4.69
CA ALA A 17 20.94 1.36 6.03
C ALA A 17 21.24 0.20 6.97
N GLU A 18 21.16 0.43 8.29
CA GLU A 18 21.11 -0.66 9.25
C GLU A 18 19.83 -1.50 9.06
N THR A 19 19.81 -2.70 9.64
CA THR A 19 18.65 -3.60 9.54
C THR A 19 17.40 -2.95 10.14
N LEU A 20 16.35 -2.87 9.34
CA LEU A 20 15.00 -2.55 9.79
C LEU A 20 14.29 -3.85 10.15
N TRP A 21 13.88 -3.97 11.40
CA TRP A 21 13.12 -5.12 11.89
C TRP A 21 11.62 -4.83 11.86
N VAL A 22 10.85 -5.82 11.42
CA VAL A 22 9.39 -5.81 11.51
C VAL A 22 8.96 -6.87 12.50
N HIS A 23 8.45 -6.41 13.64
CA HIS A 23 7.76 -7.29 14.58
C HIS A 23 6.31 -7.46 14.12
N ASN A 24 5.84 -8.66 14.10
CA ASN A 24 4.47 -9.02 13.78
C ASN A 24 3.75 -9.65 14.99
N SER A 25 2.43 -9.87 14.89
CA SER A 25 1.63 -10.42 15.98
C SER A 25 1.49 -11.95 15.94
N TYR A 26 2.13 -12.62 15.00
CA TYR A 26 1.93 -14.05 14.75
C TYR A 26 3.23 -14.86 14.66
N ASP A 27 4.41 -14.23 14.53
CA ASP A 27 5.68 -14.92 14.38
C ASP A 27 6.85 -14.09 14.95
N GLU A 28 8.05 -14.62 14.84
CA GLU A 28 9.29 -13.93 15.20
C GLU A 28 9.53 -12.70 14.32
N PRO A 29 10.30 -11.69 14.80
CA PRO A 29 10.62 -10.51 14.00
C PRO A 29 11.39 -10.87 12.72
N GLU A 30 11.04 -10.20 11.64
CA GLU A 30 11.65 -10.37 10.33
C GLU A 30 12.48 -9.15 9.92
N GLU A 31 13.55 -9.38 9.15
CA GLU A 31 14.29 -8.30 8.50
C GLU A 31 13.51 -7.75 7.32
N MET A 32 13.35 -6.43 7.26
CA MET A 32 12.78 -5.76 6.09
C MET A 32 13.90 -5.06 5.30
N PRO A 33 14.23 -5.55 4.12
CA PRO A 33 15.23 -4.91 3.26
C PRO A 33 14.76 -3.51 2.84
N VAL A 34 15.46 -2.47 3.26
CA VAL A 34 15.05 -1.07 3.01
C VAL A 34 15.28 -0.65 1.56
N ASP A 35 16.22 -1.29 0.87
CA ASP A 35 16.57 -1.04 -0.53
C ASP A 35 15.43 -1.36 -1.50
N ILE A 36 14.53 -2.30 -1.15
CA ILE A 36 13.35 -2.64 -1.97
C ILE A 36 12.45 -1.43 -2.25
N TYR A 37 12.44 -0.43 -1.38
CA TYR A 37 11.66 0.79 -1.58
C TYR A 37 12.29 1.72 -2.62
N PHE A 38 13.57 1.50 -2.98
CA PHE A 38 14.32 2.33 -3.94
C PHE A 38 14.42 1.72 -5.34
N ARG A 39 13.80 0.57 -5.58
CA ARG A 39 13.83 -0.17 -6.84
C ARG A 39 13.47 0.70 -8.03
N ASN A 40 14.10 0.41 -9.15
CA ASN A 40 13.72 0.90 -10.46
C ASN A 40 12.79 -0.10 -11.18
N GLU A 41 12.24 0.29 -12.34
CA GLU A 41 11.25 -0.51 -13.07
C GLU A 41 11.73 -1.94 -13.41
N ASN A 42 13.03 -2.13 -13.69
CA ASN A 42 13.58 -3.46 -14.05
C ASN A 42 13.73 -4.40 -12.83
N GLU A 43 13.62 -3.87 -11.64
CA GLU A 43 13.77 -4.61 -10.37
C GLU A 43 12.41 -4.91 -9.72
N MET A 44 11.31 -4.44 -10.35
CA MET A 44 9.96 -4.65 -9.84
C MET A 44 9.41 -6.02 -10.23
N PRO A 45 8.69 -6.71 -9.33
CA PRO A 45 7.97 -7.93 -9.65
C PRO A 45 6.92 -7.71 -10.76
N GLU A 46 6.55 -8.78 -11.44
CA GLU A 46 5.54 -8.76 -12.51
C GLU A 46 4.21 -8.15 -12.07
N LEU A 47 3.78 -8.45 -10.83
CA LEU A 47 2.57 -7.91 -10.24
C LEU A 47 2.59 -6.37 -10.20
N GLU A 48 3.70 -5.78 -9.73
CA GLU A 48 3.86 -4.33 -9.65
C GLU A 48 3.88 -3.70 -11.05
N LEU A 49 4.57 -4.33 -12.02
CA LEU A 49 4.59 -3.85 -13.41
C LEU A 49 3.20 -3.84 -14.03
N LYS A 50 2.40 -4.91 -13.81
CA LYS A 50 1.00 -4.96 -14.26
C LYS A 50 0.15 -3.86 -13.62
N ALA A 51 0.36 -3.57 -12.33
CA ALA A 51 -0.34 -2.50 -11.65
C ALA A 51 -0.02 -1.13 -12.24
N LEU A 52 1.26 -0.87 -12.56
CA LEU A 52 1.68 0.37 -13.21
C LEU A 52 1.08 0.51 -14.61
N ASP A 53 0.93 -0.57 -15.38
CA ASP A 53 0.32 -0.54 -16.71
C ASP A 53 -1.21 -0.31 -16.67
N LEU A 54 -1.87 -0.63 -15.56
CA LEU A 54 -3.30 -0.31 -15.34
C LEU A 54 -3.53 1.17 -14.99
N CYS A 55 -2.51 1.87 -14.50
CA CYS A 55 -2.63 3.26 -14.07
C CYS A 55 -2.93 4.17 -15.26
N ARG A 56 -3.88 5.10 -15.07
CA ARG A 56 -4.28 6.05 -16.10
C ARG A 56 -4.70 7.39 -15.51
N GLY A 57 -4.63 8.42 -16.33
CA GLY A 57 -5.09 9.77 -15.99
C GLY A 57 -4.32 10.39 -14.82
N ARG A 58 -5.06 10.95 -13.87
CA ARG A 58 -4.52 11.51 -12.63
C ARG A 58 -4.42 10.43 -11.57
N VAL A 59 -3.21 10.16 -11.11
CA VAL A 59 -2.90 9.06 -10.18
C VAL A 59 -2.55 9.59 -8.79
N LEU A 60 -3.12 8.99 -7.76
CA LEU A 60 -2.64 9.11 -6.38
C LEU A 60 -1.98 7.78 -5.99
N ASP A 61 -0.67 7.81 -5.81
CA ASP A 61 0.11 6.70 -5.26
C ASP A 61 0.10 6.83 -3.73
N VAL A 62 -0.56 5.90 -3.04
CA VAL A 62 -0.88 5.96 -1.61
C VAL A 62 0.03 5.04 -0.82
N GLY A 63 0.67 5.58 0.23
CA GLY A 63 1.75 4.89 0.92
C GLY A 63 2.97 4.78 0.01
N ALA A 64 3.24 5.84 -0.75
CA ALA A 64 4.22 5.84 -1.83
C ALA A 64 5.66 5.62 -1.37
N GLY A 65 5.94 5.64 -0.06
CA GLY A 65 7.26 5.50 0.49
C GLY A 65 8.21 6.53 -0.10
N VAL A 66 9.25 6.07 -0.78
CA VAL A 66 10.21 6.97 -1.46
C VAL A 66 9.85 7.24 -2.92
N GLY A 67 8.64 6.84 -3.37
CA GLY A 67 8.06 7.20 -4.65
C GLY A 67 8.53 6.37 -5.85
N SER A 68 8.96 5.12 -5.66
CA SER A 68 9.47 4.30 -6.76
C SER A 68 8.42 4.07 -7.84
N HIS A 69 7.18 3.74 -7.50
CA HIS A 69 6.06 3.61 -8.45
C HIS A 69 5.68 4.96 -9.05
N ALA A 70 5.51 5.99 -8.19
CA ALA A 70 5.13 7.33 -8.63
C ALA A 70 6.11 7.92 -9.65
N LEU A 71 7.41 7.73 -9.45
CA LEU A 71 8.46 8.23 -10.37
C LEU A 71 8.39 7.55 -11.73
N ILE A 72 8.11 6.24 -11.79
CA ILE A 72 7.94 5.50 -13.04
C ILE A 72 6.70 6.02 -13.77
N LEU A 73 5.56 6.16 -13.08
CA LEU A 73 4.34 6.69 -13.68
C LEU A 73 4.53 8.14 -14.17
N GLN A 74 5.22 8.97 -13.41
CA GLN A 74 5.58 10.33 -13.83
C GLN A 74 6.46 10.30 -15.10
N LYS A 75 7.44 9.39 -15.19
CA LYS A 75 8.28 9.22 -16.38
C LYS A 75 7.47 8.74 -17.59
N LYS A 76 6.43 7.91 -17.37
CA LYS A 76 5.45 7.49 -18.40
C LYS A 76 4.51 8.66 -18.82
N GLY A 77 4.60 9.84 -18.21
CA GLY A 77 3.86 11.05 -18.58
C GLY A 77 2.53 11.24 -17.86
N LEU A 78 2.22 10.47 -16.83
CA LEU A 78 0.99 10.62 -16.05
C LEU A 78 1.09 11.80 -15.06
N ASP A 79 -0.08 12.36 -14.67
CA ASP A 79 -0.21 13.35 -13.59
C ASP A 79 -0.26 12.61 -12.25
N VAL A 80 0.88 12.51 -11.56
CA VAL A 80 1.04 11.65 -10.38
C VAL A 80 1.30 12.48 -9.13
N THR A 81 0.57 12.18 -8.08
CA THR A 81 0.84 12.64 -6.71
C THR A 81 1.24 11.44 -5.85
N GLY A 82 2.41 11.47 -5.24
CA GLY A 82 2.80 10.51 -4.20
C GLY A 82 2.34 11.01 -2.82
N MET A 83 1.68 10.16 -2.06
CA MET A 83 1.22 10.46 -0.70
C MET A 83 1.84 9.47 0.29
N ASP A 84 2.37 9.98 1.39
CA ASP A 84 2.81 9.17 2.51
C ASP A 84 2.56 9.90 3.83
N ILE A 85 2.42 9.16 4.94
CA ILE A 85 2.31 9.74 6.28
C ILE A 85 3.68 10.13 6.85
N SER A 86 4.76 9.59 6.30
CA SER A 86 6.14 9.87 6.69
C SER A 86 6.63 11.15 6.02
N ALA A 87 6.90 12.19 6.82
CA ALA A 87 7.52 13.42 6.33
C ALA A 87 8.90 13.17 5.70
N ALA A 88 9.65 12.17 6.22
CA ALA A 88 10.93 11.76 5.66
C ALA A 88 10.76 11.15 4.25
N ALA A 89 9.81 10.24 4.08
CA ALA A 89 9.48 9.65 2.78
C ALA A 89 9.09 10.73 1.76
N VAL A 90 8.22 11.67 2.14
CA VAL A 90 7.80 12.79 1.27
C VAL A 90 9.00 13.66 0.87
N THR A 91 9.91 13.92 1.80
CA THR A 91 11.14 14.68 1.51
C THR A 91 12.00 13.94 0.48
N ILE A 92 12.18 12.63 0.65
CA ILE A 92 12.95 11.78 -0.27
C ILE A 92 12.27 11.75 -1.65
N MET A 93 10.95 11.57 -1.73
CA MET A 93 10.21 11.64 -3.01
C MET A 93 10.56 12.91 -3.79
N LYS A 94 10.52 14.07 -3.11
CA LYS A 94 10.86 15.36 -3.73
C LYS A 94 12.32 15.42 -4.18
N GLN A 95 13.25 14.94 -3.36
CA GLN A 95 14.67 14.90 -3.70
C GLN A 95 14.98 13.95 -4.86
N ARG A 96 14.19 12.86 -5.01
CA ARG A 96 14.26 11.95 -6.17
C ARG A 96 13.61 12.53 -7.44
N GLY A 97 12.97 13.70 -7.35
CA GLY A 97 12.41 14.42 -8.51
C GLY A 97 10.92 14.19 -8.77
N LEU A 98 10.17 13.65 -7.81
CA LEU A 98 8.72 13.59 -7.93
C LEU A 98 8.13 14.99 -7.81
N LYS A 99 7.35 15.42 -8.83
CA LYS A 99 6.82 16.80 -8.95
C LYS A 99 5.77 17.12 -7.90
N GLN A 100 4.93 16.13 -7.55
CA GLN A 100 3.85 16.28 -6.58
C GLN A 100 4.01 15.19 -5.51
N ALA A 101 4.41 15.59 -4.31
CA ALA A 101 4.52 14.73 -3.14
C ALA A 101 3.91 15.44 -1.93
N ILE A 102 2.99 14.77 -1.25
CA ILE A 102 2.23 15.32 -0.12
C ILE A 102 2.36 14.41 1.12
N GLU A 103 2.49 15.03 2.28
CA GLU A 103 2.32 14.35 3.54
C GLU A 103 0.84 14.27 3.87
N GLY A 104 0.34 13.05 4.12
CA GLY A 104 -1.08 12.89 4.41
C GLY A 104 -1.47 11.47 4.74
N ASN A 105 -2.62 11.36 5.39
CA ASN A 105 -3.28 10.09 5.69
C ASN A 105 -4.50 9.93 4.79
N ILE A 106 -4.50 8.93 3.93
CA ILE A 106 -5.59 8.68 2.97
C ILE A 106 -6.94 8.49 3.65
N LEU A 107 -6.97 7.94 4.87
CA LEU A 107 -8.22 7.69 5.62
C LEU A 107 -8.93 8.98 6.05
N THR A 108 -8.23 10.11 6.05
CA THR A 108 -8.77 11.44 6.39
C THR A 108 -8.60 12.46 5.27
N TYR A 109 -7.95 12.05 4.18
CA TYR A 109 -7.64 12.93 3.07
C TYR A 109 -8.90 13.39 2.33
N LYS A 110 -8.93 14.67 2.01
CA LYS A 110 -9.95 15.28 1.15
C LYS A 110 -9.21 16.03 0.04
N PRO A 111 -9.43 15.69 -1.24
CA PRO A 111 -8.76 16.38 -2.32
C PRO A 111 -9.25 17.82 -2.43
N GLU A 112 -8.32 18.75 -2.55
CA GLU A 112 -8.62 20.13 -2.92
C GLU A 112 -8.67 20.21 -4.46
N GLY A 113 -9.87 20.14 -5.06
CA GLY A 113 -10.08 20.29 -6.48
C GLY A 113 -10.41 19.00 -7.23
N LYS A 114 -9.61 18.63 -8.24
CA LYS A 114 -9.92 17.50 -9.13
C LYS A 114 -9.72 16.16 -8.45
N LYS A 115 -10.67 15.25 -8.68
CA LYS A 115 -10.59 13.84 -8.28
C LYS A 115 -9.52 13.09 -9.10
N TYR A 116 -9.24 11.88 -8.69
CA TYR A 116 -8.27 10.99 -9.32
C TYR A 116 -8.94 9.99 -10.27
N ASP A 117 -8.21 9.56 -11.29
CA ASP A 117 -8.62 8.48 -12.19
C ASP A 117 -8.12 7.13 -11.69
N THR A 118 -7.01 7.14 -10.93
CA THR A 118 -6.46 5.94 -10.30
C THR A 118 -5.99 6.25 -8.87
N LEU A 119 -6.43 5.44 -7.90
CA LEU A 119 -5.78 5.32 -6.61
C LEU A 119 -4.94 4.04 -6.63
N LEU A 120 -3.65 4.16 -6.45
CA LEU A 120 -2.68 3.05 -6.46
C LEU A 120 -2.21 2.75 -5.05
N PHE A 121 -2.25 1.47 -4.65
CA PHE A 121 -1.72 1.00 -3.36
C PHE A 121 -0.88 -0.24 -3.63
N MET A 122 0.43 -0.14 -3.50
CA MET A 122 1.32 -1.25 -3.79
C MET A 122 2.01 -1.78 -2.54
N MET A 123 2.57 -2.99 -2.64
CA MET A 123 3.24 -3.72 -1.56
C MET A 123 2.29 -4.00 -0.37
N ASN A 124 1.14 -4.61 -0.70
CA ASN A 124 0.02 -4.82 0.23
C ASN A 124 -0.49 -3.50 0.85
N GLY A 125 -0.37 -2.40 0.13
CA GLY A 125 -0.65 -1.05 0.62
C GLY A 125 -2.11 -0.84 1.04
N ILE A 126 -3.07 -1.60 0.52
CA ILE A 126 -4.46 -1.55 0.99
C ILE A 126 -4.60 -1.90 2.48
N GLY A 127 -3.62 -2.64 3.01
CA GLY A 127 -3.54 -3.03 4.41
C GLY A 127 -3.47 -1.87 5.39
N LEU A 128 -3.10 -0.65 4.94
CA LEU A 128 -3.13 0.57 5.76
C LEU A 128 -4.53 0.86 6.34
N THR A 129 -5.59 0.26 5.80
CA THR A 129 -6.95 0.35 6.35
C THR A 129 -7.12 -0.41 7.66
N GLY A 130 -6.16 -1.25 8.04
CA GLY A 130 -5.95 -1.86 9.36
C GLY A 130 -6.92 -2.96 9.76
N SER A 131 -8.11 -3.04 9.14
CA SER A 131 -9.15 -4.04 9.47
C SER A 131 -10.22 -4.09 8.39
N LEU A 132 -11.05 -5.17 8.37
CA LEU A 132 -12.19 -5.25 7.45
C LEU A 132 -13.20 -4.10 7.62
N PRO A 133 -13.58 -3.67 8.84
CA PRO A 133 -14.36 -2.44 9.02
C PRO A 133 -13.66 -1.19 8.47
N GLY A 134 -12.34 -1.06 8.66
CA GLY A 134 -11.53 0.02 8.10
C GLY A 134 -11.55 0.01 6.58
N LEU A 135 -11.35 -1.15 5.95
CA LEU A 135 -11.43 -1.32 4.49
C LEU A 135 -12.82 -0.91 3.96
N ARG A 136 -13.90 -1.36 4.61
CA ARG A 136 -15.27 -0.98 4.25
C ARG A 136 -15.47 0.54 4.34
N SER A 137 -14.99 1.16 5.40
CA SER A 137 -15.07 2.62 5.59
C SER A 137 -14.31 3.35 4.50
N PHE A 138 -13.09 2.90 4.21
CA PHE A 138 -12.26 3.47 3.16
C PHE A 138 -12.89 3.33 1.78
N LEU A 139 -13.44 2.17 1.40
CA LEU A 139 -14.11 1.98 0.11
C LEU A 139 -15.30 2.93 -0.07
N ASN A 140 -16.03 3.26 0.99
CA ASN A 140 -17.08 4.28 0.91
C ASN A 140 -16.50 5.69 0.72
N GLN A 141 -15.42 6.04 1.43
CA GLN A 141 -14.73 7.33 1.27
C GLN A 141 -14.09 7.47 -0.12
N ALA A 142 -13.51 6.41 -0.66
CA ALA A 142 -12.80 6.43 -1.94
C ALA A 142 -13.66 6.91 -3.11
N LYS A 143 -14.98 6.77 -3.05
CA LYS A 143 -15.93 7.31 -4.04
C LYS A 143 -15.87 8.84 -4.14
N GLU A 144 -15.51 9.51 -3.06
CA GLU A 144 -15.33 10.96 -3.04
C GLU A 144 -13.98 11.38 -3.63
N LEU A 145 -13.02 10.46 -3.70
CA LEU A 145 -11.66 10.71 -4.16
C LEU A 145 -11.48 10.49 -5.66
N ILE A 146 -12.29 9.62 -6.29
CA ILE A 146 -12.15 9.24 -7.69
C ILE A 146 -13.24 9.82 -8.59
N ASN A 147 -12.93 9.94 -9.88
CA ASN A 147 -13.89 10.21 -10.95
C ASN A 147 -14.85 9.03 -11.12
N THR A 148 -15.97 9.25 -11.80
CA THR A 148 -17.03 8.22 -12.00
C THR A 148 -16.50 6.96 -12.69
N ASP A 149 -15.57 7.13 -13.63
CA ASP A 149 -14.87 6.05 -14.34
C ASP A 149 -13.51 5.71 -13.72
N GLY A 150 -13.23 6.25 -12.53
CA GLY A 150 -11.99 6.00 -11.79
C GLY A 150 -11.90 4.57 -11.26
N GLN A 151 -10.70 4.22 -10.81
CA GLN A 151 -10.37 2.90 -10.32
C GLN A 151 -9.49 2.94 -9.07
N LEU A 152 -9.55 1.86 -8.28
CA LEU A 152 -8.54 1.51 -7.29
C LEU A 152 -7.74 0.34 -7.85
N VAL A 153 -6.43 0.40 -7.76
CA VAL A 153 -5.51 -0.68 -8.14
C VAL A 153 -4.63 -0.97 -6.94
N PHE A 154 -4.63 -2.20 -6.46
CA PHE A 154 -3.86 -2.60 -5.29
C PHE A 154 -3.57 -4.09 -5.27
N ASP A 155 -2.55 -4.47 -4.53
CA ASP A 155 -2.27 -5.86 -4.20
C ASP A 155 -2.67 -6.19 -2.76
N SER A 156 -2.93 -7.46 -2.53
CA SER A 156 -3.11 -8.07 -1.21
C SER A 156 -2.72 -9.54 -1.27
N SER A 157 -2.69 -10.19 -0.11
CA SER A 157 -2.35 -11.61 0.01
C SER A 157 -3.40 -12.36 0.82
N ASP A 158 -3.59 -13.64 0.54
CA ASP A 158 -4.36 -14.53 1.39
C ASP A 158 -3.43 -15.15 2.45
N LEU A 159 -3.61 -14.81 3.71
CA LEU A 159 -2.83 -15.35 4.82
C LEU A 159 -3.41 -16.64 5.41
N SER A 160 -4.39 -17.29 4.76
CA SER A 160 -4.99 -18.53 5.27
C SER A 160 -3.97 -19.65 5.44
N TYR A 161 -2.87 -19.65 4.68
CA TYR A 161 -1.79 -20.61 4.79
C TYR A 161 -1.13 -20.63 6.18
N LEU A 162 -1.14 -19.51 6.93
CA LEU A 162 -0.63 -19.47 8.30
C LEU A 162 -1.43 -20.35 9.27
N TYR A 163 -2.64 -20.75 8.87
CA TYR A 163 -3.59 -21.48 9.67
C TYR A 163 -3.81 -22.93 9.20
N LEU A 164 -2.91 -23.46 8.36
CA LEU A 164 -3.01 -24.85 7.87
C LEU A 164 -2.89 -25.89 9.00
N GLU A 165 -2.07 -25.59 10.02
CA GLU A 165 -1.81 -26.48 11.14
C GLU A 165 -2.36 -25.97 12.49
N ILE A 166 -2.91 -24.75 12.50
CA ILE A 166 -3.50 -24.13 13.70
C ILE A 166 -4.90 -23.63 13.39
N PRO A 167 -5.83 -23.55 14.36
CA PRO A 167 -7.16 -23.03 14.12
C PRO A 167 -7.10 -21.53 13.78
N PHE A 168 -8.07 -21.08 12.98
CA PHE A 168 -8.29 -19.64 12.78
C PHE A 168 -8.55 -18.92 14.11
N PRO A 169 -8.25 -17.62 14.20
CA PRO A 169 -8.49 -16.85 15.42
C PRO A 169 -9.97 -16.96 15.85
N GLU A 170 -10.21 -17.15 17.15
CA GLU A 170 -11.58 -17.24 17.71
C GLU A 170 -12.39 -15.97 17.49
N SER A 171 -11.72 -14.84 17.34
CA SER A 171 -12.35 -13.53 17.09
C SER A 171 -11.52 -12.72 16.11
N GLY A 172 -12.21 -11.94 15.26
CA GLY A 172 -11.58 -11.13 14.22
C GLY A 172 -11.38 -11.88 12.91
N TYR A 173 -10.81 -11.19 11.96
CA TYR A 173 -10.47 -11.74 10.65
C TYR A 173 -9.00 -12.19 10.63
N PHE A 174 -8.72 -13.37 10.10
CA PHE A 174 -7.38 -13.98 10.14
C PHE A 174 -6.29 -13.14 9.46
N GLY A 175 -6.64 -12.29 8.51
CA GLY A 175 -5.71 -11.38 7.84
C GLY A 175 -5.54 -10.03 8.55
N GLU A 176 -6.19 -9.78 9.71
CA GLU A 176 -5.93 -8.59 10.53
C GLU A 176 -4.74 -8.83 11.44
N VAL A 177 -3.62 -8.23 11.11
CA VAL A 177 -2.34 -8.39 11.82
C VAL A 177 -1.90 -7.07 12.44
N SER A 178 -0.98 -7.15 13.39
CA SER A 178 -0.35 -5.96 13.97
C SER A 178 1.15 -6.00 13.72
N PHE A 179 1.70 -4.87 13.32
CA PHE A 179 3.12 -4.68 13.07
C PHE A 179 3.72 -3.59 13.93
N ARG A 180 5.01 -3.66 14.13
CA ARG A 180 5.82 -2.62 14.75
C ARG A 180 7.21 -2.63 14.16
N TYR A 181 7.69 -1.47 13.73
CA TYR A 181 9.06 -1.31 13.28
C TYR A 181 10.03 -1.15 14.44
N GLU A 182 11.24 -1.71 14.28
CA GLU A 182 12.40 -1.43 15.11
C GLU A 182 13.59 -1.08 14.23
N TYR A 183 14.22 0.04 14.50
CA TYR A 183 15.41 0.51 13.79
C TYR A 183 16.40 1.10 14.78
N LYS A 184 17.70 0.73 14.69
CA LYS A 184 18.76 1.17 15.62
C LYS A 184 18.36 0.99 17.09
N SER A 185 17.78 -0.17 17.41
CA SER A 185 17.27 -0.52 18.74
C SER A 185 16.11 0.36 19.26
N VAL A 186 15.54 1.22 18.42
CA VAL A 186 14.36 2.01 18.76
C VAL A 186 13.13 1.36 18.20
N LYS A 187 12.16 1.03 19.07
CA LYS A 187 10.88 0.43 18.70
C LYS A 187 9.80 1.50 18.54
N GLY A 188 9.08 1.43 17.43
CA GLY A 188 7.90 2.25 17.17
C GLY A 188 6.66 1.76 17.92
N ASN A 189 5.54 2.40 17.66
CA ASN A 189 4.23 1.94 18.13
C ASN A 189 3.72 0.77 17.28
N TRP A 190 2.89 -0.08 17.87
CA TRP A 190 2.13 -1.07 17.13
C TRP A 190 1.09 -0.37 16.24
N PHE A 191 0.94 -0.87 15.01
CA PHE A 191 -0.11 -0.45 14.08
C PHE A 191 -0.79 -1.68 13.47
N LYS A 192 -2.05 -1.52 13.08
CA LYS A 192 -2.82 -2.58 12.44
C LYS A 192 -2.63 -2.53 10.93
N TRP A 193 -2.67 -3.72 10.34
CA TRP A 193 -2.62 -3.93 8.90
C TRP A 193 -3.60 -5.04 8.53
N VAL A 194 -4.22 -4.97 7.36
CA VAL A 194 -5.11 -6.03 6.89
C VAL A 194 -4.62 -6.57 5.55
N TYR A 195 -4.47 -7.88 5.52
CA TYR A 195 -4.35 -8.66 4.31
C TYR A 195 -5.72 -9.27 4.04
N VAL A 196 -6.32 -9.02 2.88
CA VAL A 196 -7.68 -9.45 2.59
C VAL A 196 -7.66 -10.48 1.48
N ASP A 197 -8.28 -11.65 1.70
CA ASP A 197 -8.46 -12.67 0.67
C ASP A 197 -9.43 -12.21 -0.41
N GLN A 198 -9.34 -12.78 -1.61
CA GLN A 198 -10.12 -12.38 -2.78
C GLN A 198 -11.63 -12.47 -2.58
N LYS A 199 -12.09 -13.50 -1.84
CA LYS A 199 -13.52 -13.69 -1.57
C LYS A 199 -14.05 -12.61 -0.64
N THR A 200 -13.38 -12.39 0.48
CA THR A 200 -13.74 -11.36 1.46
C THR A 200 -13.68 -9.96 0.83
N LEU A 201 -12.65 -9.68 0.02
CA LEU A 201 -12.56 -8.44 -0.74
C LEU A 201 -13.78 -8.25 -1.63
N THR A 202 -14.12 -9.28 -2.44
CA THR A 202 -15.24 -9.22 -3.39
C THR A 202 -16.58 -8.98 -2.67
N ASP A 203 -16.78 -9.62 -1.54
CA ASP A 203 -17.99 -9.47 -0.72
C ASP A 203 -18.11 -8.02 -0.18
N ILE A 204 -17.03 -7.47 0.39
CA ILE A 204 -16.99 -6.09 0.91
C ILE A 204 -17.14 -5.07 -0.22
N ALA A 205 -16.42 -5.24 -1.31
CA ALA A 205 -16.49 -4.38 -2.49
C ALA A 205 -17.91 -4.34 -3.06
N THR A 206 -18.54 -5.51 -3.22
CA THR A 206 -19.93 -5.60 -3.70
C THR A 206 -20.92 -4.86 -2.80
N GLN A 207 -20.81 -5.04 -1.48
CA GLN A 207 -21.68 -4.37 -0.49
C GLN A 207 -21.43 -2.86 -0.43
N THR A 208 -20.26 -2.41 -0.81
CA THR A 208 -19.91 -0.99 -0.86
C THR A 208 -20.02 -0.37 -2.26
N GLY A 209 -20.65 -1.08 -3.23
CA GLY A 209 -20.95 -0.54 -4.55
C GLY A 209 -19.76 -0.54 -5.53
N TRP A 210 -18.80 -1.43 -5.31
CA TRP A 210 -17.68 -1.66 -6.23
C TRP A 210 -17.81 -2.97 -6.95
N ARG A 211 -17.20 -3.05 -8.12
CA ARG A 211 -16.96 -4.28 -8.89
C ARG A 211 -15.48 -4.63 -8.73
N THR A 212 -15.20 -5.86 -8.35
CA THR A 212 -13.86 -6.42 -8.22
C THR A 212 -13.48 -7.17 -9.49
N GLU A 213 -12.24 -6.99 -9.91
CA GLU A 213 -11.58 -7.79 -10.93
C GLU A 213 -10.18 -8.16 -10.42
N VAL A 214 -9.89 -9.46 -10.34
CA VAL A 214 -8.55 -9.96 -10.06
C VAL A 214 -7.80 -10.02 -11.38
N ILE A 215 -6.71 -9.26 -11.47
CA ILE A 215 -5.93 -9.08 -12.70
C ILE A 215 -4.79 -10.10 -12.79
N PHE A 216 -4.23 -10.43 -11.65
CA PHE A 216 -3.07 -11.31 -11.53
C PHE A 216 -3.06 -11.98 -10.17
N GLU A 217 -2.52 -13.18 -10.10
CA GLU A 217 -2.28 -13.94 -8.87
C GLU A 217 -0.97 -14.70 -9.07
N ASP A 218 -0.13 -14.71 -8.06
CA ASP A 218 1.13 -15.44 -8.08
C ASP A 218 1.02 -16.76 -7.29
N GLU A 219 2.12 -17.52 -7.27
CA GLU A 219 2.21 -18.82 -6.57
C GLU A 219 2.26 -18.71 -5.04
N ASN A 220 2.33 -17.48 -4.49
CA ASN A 220 2.38 -17.19 -3.05
C ASN A 220 1.07 -16.58 -2.54
N ASP A 221 -0.04 -16.81 -3.24
CA ASP A 221 -1.36 -16.26 -2.90
C ASP A 221 -1.41 -14.73 -2.81
N GLN A 222 -0.41 -14.03 -3.41
CA GLN A 222 -0.46 -12.59 -3.61
C GLN A 222 -1.21 -12.29 -4.90
N TYR A 223 -2.12 -11.34 -4.85
CA TYR A 223 -2.93 -10.99 -6.01
C TYR A 223 -3.02 -9.49 -6.24
N LEU A 224 -3.20 -9.10 -7.50
CA LEU A 224 -3.49 -7.75 -7.95
C LEU A 224 -4.98 -7.61 -8.24
N ALA A 225 -5.63 -6.67 -7.58
CA ALA A 225 -7.04 -6.35 -7.79
C ALA A 225 -7.23 -4.96 -8.39
N ARG A 226 -8.28 -4.86 -9.21
CA ARG A 226 -8.85 -3.61 -9.68
C ARG A 226 -10.27 -3.48 -9.19
N LEU A 227 -10.60 -2.35 -8.54
CA LEU A 227 -11.97 -2.01 -8.20
C LEU A 227 -12.45 -0.84 -9.06
N THR A 228 -13.67 -0.95 -9.59
CA THR A 228 -14.37 0.13 -10.31
C THR A 228 -15.77 0.31 -9.75
N LEU A 229 -16.33 1.51 -9.84
CA LEU A 229 -17.69 1.75 -9.37
C LEU A 229 -18.70 0.93 -10.17
N LYS A 230 -19.72 0.38 -9.48
CA LYS A 230 -20.89 -0.19 -10.16
C LYS A 230 -21.71 0.96 -10.71
N VAL A 231 -21.92 0.94 -12.02
CA VAL A 231 -22.84 1.85 -12.72
C VAL A 231 -24.27 1.39 -12.52
#